data_e10c09a62deff5bdb879f478626211a7
#
_entry.id   e10c09a62deff5bdb879f478626211a7
#
_cell.length_a   1.000
_cell.length_b   1.000
_cell.length_c   1.000
_cell.angle_alpha   90.00
_cell.angle_beta   90.00
_cell.angle_gamma   90.00
#
_symmetry.space_group_name_H-M   'P 1'
#
loop_
_entity.id
_entity.type
_entity.pdbx_description
1 polymer ?
#
loop_
_entity_poly.entity_id
_entity_poly.type
_entity_poly.pdbx_seq_one_letter_code
_entity_poly.pdbx_strand_id
1 'polypeptide(L)'
;MSKLHDFLNEAGIFYLATADDDQPKVRPLGAHVEEDGKEYFTVGDFKEVYRQMVKNPRVEIVAFEPKTRRWLRYTGKVVFVDSPSVEEKIFQELPHLRQMYNDETGYKMKIFTLEDATAKILDMQGNVEELELK
;
A
#
# COMPACT_ATOMS: atom_id res chain seq x y z
N MET A 1 -8.15 -3.74 -14.85
CA MET A 1 -7.34 -3.55 -13.61
C MET A 1 -5.87 -3.70 -13.93
N SER A 2 -5.00 -3.00 -13.21
CA SER A 2 -3.56 -3.10 -13.42
C SER A 2 -3.01 -4.44 -12.91
N LYS A 3 -1.88 -4.86 -13.45
CA LYS A 3 -1.19 -6.06 -12.95
C LYS A 3 -0.77 -5.90 -11.50
N LEU A 4 -0.38 -4.68 -11.10
CA LEU A 4 -0.03 -4.38 -9.72
C LEU A 4 -1.22 -4.66 -8.78
N HIS A 5 -2.38 -4.12 -9.11
CA HIS A 5 -3.60 -4.30 -8.33
C HIS A 5 -3.98 -5.78 -8.24
N ASP A 6 -3.97 -6.46 -9.37
CA ASP A 6 -4.33 -7.88 -9.42
C ASP A 6 -3.38 -8.72 -8.57
N PHE A 7 -2.08 -8.43 -8.63
CA PHE A 7 -1.11 -9.16 -7.82
C PHE A 7 -1.33 -8.96 -6.33
N LEU A 8 -1.61 -7.73 -5.91
CA LEU A 8 -1.91 -7.43 -4.51
C LEU A 8 -3.15 -8.19 -4.03
N ASN A 9 -4.18 -8.25 -4.87
CA ASN A 9 -5.40 -9.01 -4.54
C ASN A 9 -5.13 -10.50 -4.41
N GLU A 10 -4.36 -11.08 -5.31
CA GLU A 10 -4.03 -12.51 -5.27
C GLU A 10 -3.16 -12.86 -4.06
N ALA A 11 -2.24 -11.99 -3.70
CA ALA A 11 -1.41 -12.20 -2.52
C ALA A 11 -2.21 -12.04 -1.22
N GLY A 12 -3.18 -11.13 -1.19
CA GLY A 12 -4.05 -10.87 -0.05
C GLY A 12 -3.41 -9.95 0.97
N ILE A 13 -2.37 -10.41 1.65
CA ILE A 13 -1.61 -9.60 2.61
C ILE A 13 -0.32 -9.14 1.93
N PHE A 14 0.03 -7.88 2.14
CA PHE A 14 1.31 -7.36 1.71
C PHE A 14 2.02 -6.70 2.89
N TYR A 15 3.28 -6.39 2.73
CA TYR A 15 4.12 -5.88 3.82
C TYR A 15 4.71 -4.54 3.40
N LEU A 16 4.58 -3.56 4.28
CA LEU A 16 5.09 -2.20 4.05
C LEU A 16 6.31 -1.98 4.94
N ALA A 17 7.43 -1.69 4.31
CA ALA A 17 8.67 -1.36 5.01
C ALA A 17 8.86 0.16 5.02
N THR A 18 9.18 0.69 6.19
CA THR A 18 9.47 2.10 6.42
C THR A 18 10.78 2.22 7.18
N ALA A 19 11.32 3.42 7.23
CA ALA A 19 12.49 3.71 8.06
C ALA A 19 12.07 4.56 9.25
N ASP A 20 12.49 4.15 10.44
CA ASP A 20 12.37 4.92 11.67
C ASP A 20 13.79 5.34 12.05
N ASP A 21 14.20 6.52 11.56
CA ASP A 21 15.60 6.97 11.51
C ASP A 21 16.47 5.92 10.80
N ASP A 22 17.38 5.23 11.48
CA ASP A 22 18.22 4.19 10.88
C ASP A 22 17.66 2.77 11.09
N GLN A 23 16.49 2.63 11.76
CA GLN A 23 15.89 1.33 12.03
C GLN A 23 14.84 1.01 10.96
N PRO A 24 15.03 -0.05 10.15
CA PRO A 24 13.98 -0.53 9.27
C PRO A 24 12.81 -1.08 10.10
N LYS A 25 11.60 -0.79 9.65
CA LYS A 25 10.37 -1.31 10.25
C LYS A 25 9.51 -1.91 9.16
N VAL A 26 8.83 -3.01 9.46
CA VAL A 26 7.93 -3.66 8.51
C VAL A 26 6.68 -4.16 9.23
N ARG A 27 5.54 -4.08 8.54
CA ARG A 27 4.25 -4.54 9.08
C ARG A 27 3.37 -5.02 7.94
N PRO A 28 2.43 -5.93 8.25
CA PRO A 28 1.45 -6.36 7.25
C PRO A 28 0.35 -5.33 7.06
N LEU A 29 -0.12 -5.23 5.84
CA LEU A 29 -1.29 -4.44 5.46
C LEU A 29 -2.16 -5.28 4.51
N GLY A 30 -3.42 -4.90 4.38
CA GLY A 30 -4.33 -5.59 3.46
C GLY A 30 -5.26 -4.65 2.70
N ALA A 31 -5.33 -3.38 3.09
CA ALA A 31 -6.29 -2.44 2.51
C ALA A 31 -5.66 -1.68 1.34
N HIS A 32 -6.24 -1.85 0.16
CA HIS A 32 -5.83 -1.12 -1.03
C HIS A 32 -7.00 -1.04 -2.02
N VAL A 33 -7.02 0.02 -2.82
CA VAL A 33 -7.98 0.18 -3.92
C VAL A 33 -7.27 0.76 -5.13
N GLU A 34 -7.86 0.57 -6.29
CA GLU A 34 -7.37 1.16 -7.54
C GLU A 34 -8.39 2.17 -8.04
N GLU A 35 -7.91 3.34 -8.46
CA GLU A 35 -8.73 4.32 -9.16
C GLU A 35 -7.91 4.95 -10.28
N ASP A 36 -8.46 4.94 -11.49
CA ASP A 36 -7.81 5.50 -12.69
C ASP A 36 -6.41 4.95 -12.93
N GLY A 37 -6.23 3.67 -12.63
CA GLY A 37 -4.96 2.98 -12.84
C GLY A 37 -3.90 3.22 -11.78
N LYS A 38 -4.21 4.01 -10.74
CA LYS A 38 -3.31 4.22 -9.61
C LYS A 38 -3.76 3.39 -8.42
N GLU A 39 -2.78 2.89 -7.68
CA GLU A 39 -3.03 2.13 -6.47
C GLU A 39 -2.95 3.05 -5.25
N TYR A 40 -3.93 2.91 -4.36
CA TYR A 40 -4.02 3.70 -3.14
C TYR A 40 -4.09 2.78 -1.94
N PHE A 41 -3.47 3.23 -0.85
CA PHE A 41 -3.36 2.50 0.40
C PHE A 41 -3.82 3.39 1.54
N THR A 42 -4.09 2.79 2.69
CA THR A 42 -4.54 3.57 3.83
C THR A 42 -3.86 3.11 5.12
N VAL A 43 -3.60 4.08 5.98
CA VAL A 43 -3.12 3.85 7.35
C VAL A 43 -3.88 4.80 8.28
N GLY A 44 -3.89 4.49 9.57
CA GLY A 44 -4.49 5.38 10.56
C GLY A 44 -3.50 6.45 11.00
N ASP A 45 -4.01 7.66 11.25
CA ASP A 45 -3.19 8.78 11.69
C ASP A 45 -2.58 8.57 13.08
N PHE A 46 -3.13 7.64 13.85
CA PHE A 46 -2.64 7.31 15.20
C PHE A 46 -1.54 6.27 15.22
N LYS A 47 -1.19 5.69 14.06
CA LYS A 47 -0.19 4.63 13.94
C LYS A 47 1.21 5.20 13.80
N GLU A 48 2.19 4.47 14.34
CA GLU A 48 3.60 4.84 14.16
C GLU A 48 4.03 4.86 12.69
N VAL A 49 3.46 3.96 11.88
CA VAL A 49 3.77 3.90 10.44
C VAL A 49 3.46 5.22 9.76
N TYR A 50 2.35 5.87 10.13
CA TYR A 50 2.02 7.17 9.57
C TYR A 50 3.09 8.22 9.91
N ARG A 51 3.49 8.29 11.18
CA ARG A 51 4.53 9.20 11.63
C ARG A 51 5.86 8.95 10.91
N GLN A 52 6.19 7.67 10.72
CA GLN A 52 7.43 7.29 10.02
C GLN A 52 7.41 7.74 8.57
N MET A 53 6.29 7.56 7.87
CA MET A 53 6.16 7.96 6.47
C MET A 53 6.13 9.48 6.28
N VAL A 54 5.59 10.21 7.24
CA VAL A 54 5.63 11.68 7.21
C VAL A 54 7.08 12.16 7.32
N LYS A 55 7.85 11.55 8.20
CA LYS A 55 9.25 11.93 8.43
C LYS A 55 10.16 11.47 7.30
N ASN A 56 9.94 10.26 6.79
CA ASN A 56 10.72 9.70 5.68
C ASN A 56 9.77 9.00 4.71
N PRO A 57 9.53 9.60 3.54
CA PRO A 57 8.53 9.08 2.60
C PRO A 57 9.00 7.87 1.79
N ARG A 58 10.25 7.46 1.87
CA ARG A 58 10.75 6.32 1.10
C ARG A 58 10.29 5.02 1.73
N VAL A 59 9.62 4.19 0.94
CA VAL A 59 9.03 2.93 1.40
C VAL A 59 9.20 1.84 0.35
N GLU A 60 9.01 0.60 0.78
CA GLU A 60 8.89 -0.54 -0.12
C GLU A 60 7.76 -1.43 0.33
N ILE A 61 6.98 -1.89 -0.63
CA ILE A 61 5.90 -2.86 -0.41
C ILE A 61 6.31 -4.17 -1.06
N VAL A 62 6.15 -5.26 -0.32
CA VAL A 62 6.39 -6.62 -0.80
C VAL A 62 5.13 -7.44 -0.61
N ALA A 63 4.74 -8.19 -1.64
CA ALA A 63 3.61 -9.11 -1.57
C ALA A 63 4.04 -10.46 -2.15
N PHE A 64 3.77 -11.54 -1.44
CA PHE A 64 4.12 -12.89 -1.87
C PHE A 64 2.87 -13.64 -2.31
N GLU A 65 2.91 -14.22 -3.50
CA GLU A 65 1.81 -15.01 -4.05
C GLU A 65 2.14 -16.50 -3.86
N PRO A 66 1.43 -17.20 -2.96
CA PRO A 66 1.80 -18.57 -2.60
C PRO A 66 1.66 -19.61 -3.72
N LYS A 67 0.69 -19.42 -4.63
CA LYS A 67 0.41 -20.40 -5.69
C LYS A 67 1.56 -20.51 -6.68
N THR A 68 2.11 -19.38 -7.09
CA THR A 68 3.19 -19.32 -8.06
C THR A 68 4.55 -19.13 -7.41
N ARG A 69 4.58 -18.79 -6.13
CA ARG A 69 5.78 -18.49 -5.34
C ARG A 69 6.55 -17.30 -5.93
N ARG A 70 5.83 -16.37 -6.57
CA ARG A 70 6.37 -15.10 -7.04
C ARG A 70 6.11 -14.02 -5.99
N TRP A 71 6.89 -12.98 -6.05
CA TRP A 71 6.67 -11.84 -5.16
C TRP A 71 6.82 -10.53 -5.90
N LEU A 72 6.06 -9.55 -5.42
CA LEU A 72 6.09 -8.18 -5.90
C LEU A 72 7.03 -7.36 -5.02
N ARG A 73 7.84 -6.52 -5.65
CA ARG A 73 8.56 -5.44 -4.95
C ARG A 73 8.13 -4.12 -5.57
N TYR A 74 7.51 -3.30 -4.75
CA TYR A 74 6.96 -2.02 -5.18
C TYR A 74 7.57 -0.94 -4.30
N THR A 75 8.45 -0.12 -4.89
CA THR A 75 9.31 0.81 -4.17
C THR A 75 9.01 2.23 -4.64
N GLY A 76 8.96 3.18 -3.73
CA GLY A 76 8.73 4.56 -4.12
C GLY A 76 8.64 5.51 -2.94
N LYS A 77 8.10 6.69 -3.21
CA LYS A 77 7.90 7.73 -2.21
C LYS A 77 6.43 7.90 -1.92
N VAL A 78 6.07 7.89 -0.65
CA VAL A 78 4.71 8.12 -0.20
C VAL A 78 4.29 9.55 -0.51
N VAL A 79 3.10 9.68 -1.10
CA VAL A 79 2.41 10.95 -1.24
C VAL A 79 1.02 10.77 -0.64
N PHE A 80 0.73 11.53 0.40
CA PHE A 80 -0.61 11.52 0.99
C PHE A 80 -1.55 12.33 0.12
N VAL A 81 -2.74 11.80 -0.08
CA VAL A 81 -3.74 12.44 -0.94
C VAL A 81 -5.01 12.71 -0.15
N ASP A 82 -5.66 13.82 -0.48
CA ASP A 82 -6.97 14.17 0.06
C ASP A 82 -7.95 14.08 -1.11
N SER A 83 -8.52 12.89 -1.29
CA SER A 83 -9.40 12.59 -2.40
C SER A 83 -10.72 12.00 -1.89
N PRO A 84 -11.80 12.77 -1.92
CA PRO A 84 -13.11 12.25 -1.52
C PRO A 84 -13.56 11.05 -2.34
N SER A 85 -13.24 10.98 -3.62
CA SER A 85 -13.63 9.85 -4.46
C SER A 85 -12.89 8.57 -4.08
N VAL A 86 -11.60 8.65 -3.78
CA VAL A 86 -10.83 7.51 -3.33
C VAL A 86 -11.29 7.07 -1.94
N GLU A 87 -11.53 8.02 -1.04
CA GLU A 87 -12.03 7.72 0.30
C GLU A 87 -13.36 6.97 0.23
N GLU A 88 -14.28 7.45 -0.59
CA GLU A 88 -15.57 6.79 -0.77
C GLU A 88 -15.40 5.37 -1.31
N LYS A 89 -14.53 5.19 -2.29
CA LYS A 89 -14.25 3.88 -2.87
C LYS A 89 -13.69 2.91 -1.83
N ILE A 90 -12.78 3.39 -0.97
CA ILE A 90 -12.22 2.59 0.12
C ILE A 90 -13.34 2.11 1.04
N PHE A 91 -14.22 3.00 1.47
CA PHE A 91 -15.31 2.62 2.37
C PHE A 91 -16.35 1.72 1.71
N GLN A 92 -16.54 1.83 0.39
CA GLN A 92 -17.42 0.92 -0.34
C GLN A 92 -16.84 -0.48 -0.44
N GLU A 93 -15.55 -0.59 -0.73
CA GLU A 93 -14.90 -1.89 -0.91
C GLU A 93 -14.49 -2.52 0.42
N LEU A 94 -14.23 -1.71 1.44
CA LEU A 94 -13.75 -2.13 2.75
C LEU A 94 -14.61 -1.48 3.85
N PRO A 95 -15.90 -1.85 3.93
CA PRO A 95 -16.83 -1.13 4.81
C PRO A 95 -16.50 -1.23 6.31
N HIS A 96 -15.75 -2.27 6.71
CA HIS A 96 -15.32 -2.41 8.10
C HIS A 96 -14.43 -1.26 8.58
N LEU A 97 -13.80 -0.53 7.67
CA LEU A 97 -12.94 0.59 8.05
C LEU A 97 -13.73 1.76 8.63
N ARG A 98 -15.03 1.87 8.36
CA ARG A 98 -15.87 2.90 8.98
C ARG A 98 -16.00 2.70 10.50
N GLN A 99 -15.83 1.48 10.98
CA GLN A 99 -15.87 1.20 12.42
C GLN A 99 -14.63 1.75 13.13
N MET A 100 -13.52 1.86 12.42
CA MET A 100 -12.29 2.40 12.98
C MET A 100 -12.18 3.92 12.79
N TYR A 101 -12.62 4.43 11.64
CA TYR A 101 -12.45 5.82 11.25
C TYR A 101 -13.79 6.54 11.24
N ASN A 102 -14.14 7.13 12.37
CA ASN A 102 -15.41 7.84 12.54
C ASN A 102 -15.28 8.86 13.67
N ASP A 103 -16.32 9.65 13.89
CA ASP A 103 -16.31 10.70 14.89
C ASP A 103 -16.18 10.19 16.32
N GLU A 104 -16.68 8.98 16.59
CA GLU A 104 -16.58 8.39 17.93
C GLU A 104 -15.16 7.99 18.29
N THR A 105 -14.44 7.38 17.37
CA THR A 105 -13.05 6.99 17.60
C THR A 105 -12.11 8.18 17.56
N GLY A 106 -12.45 9.20 16.77
CA GLY A 106 -11.59 10.33 16.50
C GLY A 106 -10.39 10.01 15.63
N TYR A 107 -10.22 8.77 15.21
CA TYR A 107 -9.13 8.36 14.33
C TYR A 107 -9.43 8.74 12.89
N LYS A 108 -8.42 9.19 12.17
CA LYS A 108 -8.55 9.57 10.77
C LYS A 108 -7.79 8.61 9.88
N MET A 109 -8.43 8.24 8.79
CA MET A 109 -7.81 7.44 7.75
C MET A 109 -6.98 8.35 6.87
N LYS A 110 -5.71 7.99 6.68
CA LYS A 110 -4.81 8.69 5.76
C LYS A 110 -4.61 7.82 4.52
N ILE A 111 -4.81 8.43 3.37
CA ILE A 111 -4.72 7.75 2.08
C ILE A 111 -3.40 8.15 1.43
N PHE A 112 -2.68 7.18 0.88
CA PHE A 112 -1.44 7.47 0.19
C PHE A 112 -1.30 6.64 -1.07
N THR A 113 -0.50 7.14 -1.97
CA THR A 113 0.00 6.42 -3.15
C THR A 113 1.52 6.58 -3.20
N LEU A 114 2.17 5.87 -4.11
CA LEU A 114 3.61 6.00 -4.29
C LEU A 114 3.91 6.76 -5.58
N GLU A 115 4.84 7.69 -5.51
CA GLU A 115 5.39 8.40 -6.66
C GLU A 115 6.87 8.07 -6.83
N ASP A 116 7.43 8.37 -8.00
CA ASP A 116 8.79 7.99 -8.37
C ASP A 116 9.01 6.50 -8.08
N ALA A 117 8.05 5.69 -8.48
CA ALA A 117 7.94 4.30 -8.05
C ALA A 117 8.37 3.34 -9.15
N THR A 118 8.85 2.19 -8.71
CA THR A 118 9.09 1.03 -9.58
C THR A 118 8.40 -0.18 -8.99
N ALA A 119 7.90 -1.05 -9.84
CA ALA A 119 7.28 -2.31 -9.42
C ALA A 119 7.79 -3.43 -10.29
N LYS A 120 8.14 -4.54 -9.66
CA LYS A 120 8.61 -5.72 -10.40
C LYS A 120 8.14 -6.99 -9.69
N ILE A 121 7.90 -8.02 -10.49
CA ILE A 121 7.54 -9.35 -10.01
C ILE A 121 8.73 -10.26 -10.25
N LEU A 122 9.14 -10.96 -9.22
CA LEU A 122 10.28 -11.86 -9.23
C LEU A 122 9.83 -13.27 -8.90
N ASP A 123 10.62 -14.27 -9.32
CA ASP A 123 10.38 -15.66 -8.96
C ASP A 123 11.65 -16.31 -8.41
N MET A 124 11.54 -17.58 -8.03
CA MET A 124 12.64 -18.33 -7.44
C MET A 124 13.73 -18.73 -8.45
N GLN A 125 13.45 -18.60 -9.75
CA GLN A 125 14.39 -18.95 -10.82
C GLN A 125 15.20 -17.74 -11.29
N GLY A 126 14.97 -16.56 -10.70
CA GLY A 126 15.69 -15.35 -11.08
C GLY A 126 15.06 -14.55 -12.19
N ASN A 127 13.84 -14.91 -12.62
CA ASN A 127 13.10 -14.10 -13.59
C ASN A 127 12.58 -12.83 -12.95
N VAL A 128 12.60 -11.73 -13.71
CA VAL A 128 12.12 -10.43 -13.27
C VAL A 128 11.22 -9.85 -14.35
N GLU A 129 10.01 -9.49 -13.97
CA GLU A 129 9.07 -8.77 -14.83
C GLU A 129 8.89 -7.37 -14.25
N GLU A 130 9.27 -6.34 -15.01
CA GLU A 130 9.02 -4.96 -14.60
C GLU A 130 7.61 -4.56 -15.02
N LEU A 131 6.89 -3.89 -14.12
CA LEU A 131 5.53 -3.45 -14.39
C LEU A 131 5.54 -1.98 -14.80
N GLU A 132 4.69 -1.64 -15.77
CA GLU A 132 4.43 -0.25 -16.11
C GLU A 132 3.46 0.32 -15.08
N LEU A 133 3.81 1.49 -14.53
CA LEU A 133 3.02 2.20 -13.56
C LEU A 133 2.46 3.47 -14.17
N LYS A 134 1.28 3.85 -13.70
CA LYS A 134 0.59 5.04 -14.17
C LYS A 134 0.92 6.26 -13.32
#